data_d59de19528f9a642346101ed66918332
#
_entry.id   d59de19528f9a642346101ed66918332
#
_cell.length_a   1.000
_cell.length_b   1.000
_cell.length_c   1.000
_cell.angle_alpha   90.00
_cell.angle_beta   90.00
_cell.angle_gamma   90.00
#
_symmetry.space_group_name_H-M   'P 1'
#
loop_
_entity.id
_entity.type
_entity.pdbx_description
1 polymer ?
#
loop_
_entity_poly.entity_id
_entity_poly.type
_entity_poly.pdbx_seq_one_letter_code
_entity_poly.pdbx_strand_id
1 'polypeptide(L)'
;MEDAPRDVECWGLPWGGDSSLDMYFEMHHKTVRPFTDKYIKKLAELDVPVLMQEKMEGITNGVRFPKDAKEMMGNYIESSTGYMLAYAIWLEADVIELHGIGAPFDSHYVHQRANLEFMIGFARSRGIKIVINDKSELMSSNWGAGIYGFDKNNLRAGTEYVN
;
A
#
# COMPACT_ATOMS: atom_id res chain seq x y z
N MET A 1 1.83 -21.09 12.39
CA MET A 1 1.08 -19.99 11.73
C MET A 1 -0.37 -20.34 11.91
N GLU A 2 -1.11 -19.59 12.71
CA GLU A 2 -2.57 -19.73 12.76
C GLU A 2 -3.10 -19.33 11.40
N ASP A 3 -3.98 -20.14 10.83
CA ASP A 3 -4.64 -19.85 9.57
C ASP A 3 -5.34 -18.49 9.68
N ALA A 4 -4.96 -17.54 8.82
CA ALA A 4 -5.65 -16.26 8.73
C ALA A 4 -7.14 -16.50 8.47
N PRO A 5 -8.05 -15.70 9.05
CA PRO A 5 -9.47 -15.82 8.77
C PRO A 5 -9.68 -15.80 7.24
N ARG A 6 -10.61 -16.61 6.73
CA ARG A 6 -10.85 -16.80 5.29
C ARG A 6 -11.26 -15.53 4.53
N ASP A 7 -11.47 -14.42 5.22
CA ASP A 7 -11.91 -13.12 4.67
C ASP A 7 -10.77 -12.09 4.60
N VAL A 8 -9.51 -12.50 4.82
CA VAL A 8 -8.34 -11.60 4.74
C VAL A 8 -7.54 -11.93 3.49
N GLU A 9 -7.38 -10.95 2.60
CA GLU A 9 -6.47 -11.03 1.47
C GLU A 9 -5.14 -10.35 1.79
N CYS A 10 -4.04 -11.00 1.43
CA CYS A 10 -2.69 -10.50 1.57
C CYS A 10 -2.14 -10.05 0.22
N TRP A 11 -1.82 -8.77 0.08
CA TRP A 11 -1.30 -8.19 -1.16
C TRP A 11 0.12 -7.72 -1.01
N GLY A 12 0.88 -7.73 -2.08
CA GLY A 12 2.25 -7.28 -2.02
C GLY A 12 2.87 -6.86 -3.35
N LEU A 13 4.15 -6.54 -3.26
CA LEU A 13 4.97 -6.17 -4.41
C LEU A 13 5.80 -7.39 -4.86
N PRO A 14 6.06 -7.55 -6.18
CA PRO A 14 6.71 -8.75 -6.74
C PRO A 14 8.17 -8.99 -6.29
N TRP A 15 8.71 -8.07 -5.51
CA TRP A 15 10.09 -8.16 -5.00
C TRP A 15 10.24 -8.91 -3.68
N GLY A 16 9.16 -9.03 -2.90
CA GLY A 16 9.19 -9.50 -1.51
C GLY A 16 9.52 -10.98 -1.32
N GLY A 17 9.47 -11.78 -2.37
CA GLY A 17 9.80 -13.20 -2.30
C GLY A 17 8.83 -14.05 -1.48
N ASP A 18 7.74 -13.49 -0.98
CA ASP A 18 6.72 -14.22 -0.26
C ASP A 18 5.76 -14.88 -1.27
N SER A 19 5.59 -16.19 -1.16
CA SER A 19 4.72 -16.99 -2.02
C SER A 19 3.29 -17.15 -1.49
N SER A 20 3.00 -16.55 -0.33
CA SER A 20 1.71 -16.68 0.36
C SER A 20 0.74 -15.52 0.10
N LEU A 21 1.03 -14.65 -0.86
CA LEU A 21 0.17 -13.53 -1.19
C LEU A 21 -0.95 -13.93 -2.15
N ASP A 22 -2.11 -13.33 -1.98
CA ASP A 22 -3.29 -13.57 -2.82
C ASP A 22 -3.26 -12.71 -4.10
N MET A 23 -2.46 -11.64 -4.12
CA MET A 23 -2.34 -10.73 -5.26
C MET A 23 -1.03 -9.93 -5.21
N TYR A 24 -0.48 -9.65 -6.40
CA TYR A 24 0.67 -8.75 -6.56
C TYR A 24 0.30 -7.49 -7.32
N PHE A 25 1.03 -6.40 -7.04
CA PHE A 25 0.88 -5.12 -7.74
C PHE A 25 2.18 -4.73 -8.43
N GLU A 26 2.20 -4.82 -9.75
CA GLU A 26 3.29 -4.31 -10.60
C GLU A 26 2.80 -3.09 -11.38
N MET A 27 2.97 -1.93 -10.79
CA MET A 27 2.37 -0.69 -11.27
C MET A 27 3.31 0.18 -12.13
N HIS A 28 4.51 -0.31 -12.44
CA HIS A 28 5.42 0.43 -13.31
C HIS A 28 5.00 0.29 -14.78
N HIS A 29 5.05 1.42 -15.50
CA HIS A 29 4.92 1.38 -16.94
C HIS A 29 6.24 0.88 -17.58
N LYS A 30 6.14 0.17 -18.70
CA LYS A 30 7.30 -0.39 -19.42
C LYS A 30 8.37 0.64 -19.82
N THR A 31 8.00 1.92 -19.95
CA THR A 31 8.94 3.01 -20.25
C THR A 31 9.71 3.49 -19.02
N VAL A 32 9.18 3.28 -17.82
CA VAL A 32 9.80 3.69 -16.55
C VAL A 32 10.72 2.58 -16.03
N ARG A 33 10.29 1.34 -16.22
CA ARG A 33 11.03 0.16 -15.83
C ARG A 33 11.12 -0.83 -16.98
N PRO A 34 12.31 -1.27 -17.37
CA PRO A 34 12.45 -2.30 -18.39
C PRO A 34 11.93 -3.64 -17.85
N PHE A 35 10.96 -4.19 -18.54
CA PHE A 35 10.48 -5.55 -18.30
C PHE A 35 11.33 -6.50 -19.12
N THR A 36 12.38 -7.06 -18.52
CA THR A 36 13.21 -8.08 -19.16
C THR A 36 12.43 -9.39 -19.27
N ASP A 37 12.79 -10.24 -20.25
CA ASP A 37 12.17 -11.57 -20.42
C ASP A 37 12.18 -12.39 -19.14
N LYS A 38 13.30 -12.30 -18.38
CA LYS A 38 13.43 -12.96 -17.08
C LYS A 38 12.39 -12.47 -16.09
N TYR A 39 12.11 -11.16 -16.09
CA TYR A 39 11.15 -10.56 -15.16
C TYR A 39 9.71 -10.87 -15.57
N ILE A 40 9.41 -10.79 -16.86
CA ILE A 40 8.11 -11.21 -17.43
C ILE A 40 7.83 -12.67 -17.05
N LYS A 41 8.80 -13.55 -17.26
CA LYS A 41 8.68 -14.95 -16.87
C LYS A 41 8.41 -15.13 -15.38
N LYS A 42 9.14 -14.40 -14.52
CA LYS A 42 8.91 -14.43 -13.06
C LYS A 42 7.46 -14.05 -12.70
N LEU A 43 6.93 -13.00 -13.31
CA LEU A 43 5.55 -12.56 -13.06
C LEU A 43 4.51 -13.56 -13.58
N ALA A 44 4.77 -14.15 -14.75
CA ALA A 44 3.89 -15.15 -15.36
C ALA A 44 3.84 -16.49 -14.59
N GLU A 45 4.91 -16.80 -13.84
CA GLU A 45 5.00 -18.01 -13.01
C GLU A 45 4.29 -17.87 -11.64
N LEU A 46 3.78 -16.69 -11.31
CA LEU A 46 2.99 -16.50 -10.09
C LEU A 46 1.60 -17.13 -10.28
N ASP A 47 1.15 -17.94 -9.33
CA ASP A 47 -0.16 -18.62 -9.36
C ASP A 47 -1.32 -17.70 -8.96
N VAL A 48 -1.05 -16.42 -8.80
CA VAL A 48 -2.02 -15.40 -8.34
C VAL A 48 -2.07 -14.22 -9.30
N PRO A 49 -3.14 -13.41 -9.28
CA PRO A 49 -3.26 -12.23 -10.14
C PRO A 49 -2.14 -11.21 -9.89
N VAL A 50 -1.68 -10.59 -10.98
CA VAL A 50 -0.76 -9.46 -10.94
C VAL A 50 -1.50 -8.23 -11.48
N LEU A 51 -1.85 -7.29 -10.61
CA LEU A 51 -2.45 -6.02 -11.03
C LEU A 51 -1.40 -5.12 -11.67
N MET A 52 -1.74 -4.58 -12.84
CA MET A 52 -0.84 -3.79 -13.69
C MET A 52 -1.57 -2.57 -14.25
N GLN A 53 -0.84 -1.51 -14.60
CA GLN A 53 -1.44 -0.37 -15.31
C GLN A 53 -2.02 -0.80 -16.67
N GLU A 54 -1.29 -1.65 -17.38
CA GLU A 54 -1.69 -2.23 -18.67
C GLU A 54 -1.28 -3.70 -18.72
N LYS A 55 -2.12 -4.52 -19.32
CA LYS A 55 -1.75 -5.93 -19.57
C LYS A 55 -0.52 -5.99 -20.47
N MET A 56 0.41 -6.85 -20.11
CA MET A 56 1.62 -7.08 -20.89
C MET A 56 1.61 -8.47 -21.53
N GLU A 57 2.09 -8.54 -22.76
CA GLU A 57 2.33 -9.80 -23.44
C GLU A 57 3.28 -10.68 -22.61
N GLY A 58 2.98 -11.97 -22.53
CA GLY A 58 3.75 -12.93 -21.75
C GLY A 58 3.38 -13.03 -20.27
N ILE A 59 2.51 -12.16 -19.74
CA ILE A 59 2.01 -12.24 -18.36
C ILE A 59 0.53 -12.62 -18.38
N THR A 60 0.26 -13.93 -18.38
CA THR A 60 -1.09 -14.49 -18.55
C THR A 60 -2.03 -14.22 -17.38
N ASN A 61 -1.49 -14.13 -16.18
CA ASN A 61 -2.16 -13.78 -14.92
C ASN A 61 -2.23 -12.25 -14.67
N GLY A 62 -1.78 -11.44 -15.64
CA GLY A 62 -1.86 -9.98 -15.57
C GLY A 62 -3.30 -9.48 -15.64
N VAL A 63 -3.68 -8.66 -14.69
CA VAL A 63 -4.99 -8.01 -14.59
C VAL A 63 -4.81 -6.50 -14.66
N ARG A 64 -5.62 -5.83 -15.50
CA ARG A 64 -5.56 -4.38 -15.58
C ARG A 64 -6.14 -3.75 -14.32
N PHE A 65 -5.43 -2.78 -13.76
CA PHE A 65 -5.92 -1.99 -12.63
C PHE A 65 -7.21 -1.26 -12.99
N PRO A 66 -8.26 -1.30 -12.14
CA PRO A 66 -9.54 -0.66 -12.41
C PRO A 66 -9.40 0.85 -12.62
N LYS A 67 -10.00 1.34 -13.71
CA LYS A 67 -9.98 2.76 -14.04
C LYS A 67 -10.66 3.59 -12.95
N ASP A 68 -11.79 3.12 -12.45
CA ASP A 68 -12.59 3.83 -11.45
C ASP A 68 -11.84 3.98 -10.12
N ALA A 69 -11.07 2.96 -9.70
CA ALA A 69 -10.21 3.05 -8.53
C ALA A 69 -9.13 4.12 -8.68
N LYS A 70 -8.56 4.26 -9.88
CA LYS A 70 -7.60 5.32 -10.20
C LYS A 70 -8.26 6.70 -10.23
N GLU A 71 -9.42 6.81 -10.88
CA GLU A 71 -10.15 8.08 -11.01
C GLU A 71 -10.65 8.60 -9.67
N MET A 72 -11.05 7.72 -8.76
CA MET A 72 -11.43 8.08 -7.39
C MET A 72 -10.34 8.86 -6.65
N MET A 73 -9.06 8.55 -6.91
CA MET A 73 -7.91 9.24 -6.32
C MET A 73 -7.40 10.41 -7.15
N GLY A 74 -8.01 10.69 -8.29
CA GLY A 74 -7.55 11.67 -9.26
C GLY A 74 -6.18 11.29 -9.83
N ASN A 75 -5.28 12.26 -9.97
CA ASN A 75 -3.92 12.02 -10.46
C ASN A 75 -2.89 11.92 -9.32
N TYR A 76 -3.34 11.76 -8.07
CA TYR A 76 -2.46 11.78 -6.90
C TYR A 76 -2.24 10.36 -6.38
N ILE A 77 -1.45 9.57 -7.12
CA ILE A 77 -0.94 8.24 -6.71
C ILE A 77 0.56 8.19 -7.03
N GLU A 78 1.39 8.12 -6.00
CA GLU A 78 2.85 8.31 -6.09
C GLU A 78 3.66 7.02 -5.89
N SER A 79 2.99 5.86 -5.68
CA SER A 79 3.68 4.59 -5.44
C SER A 79 2.80 3.39 -5.73
N SER A 80 3.42 2.21 -5.88
CA SER A 80 2.67 0.95 -5.98
C SER A 80 1.83 0.68 -4.72
N THR A 81 2.32 1.06 -3.54
CA THR A 81 1.54 1.00 -2.30
C THR A 81 0.34 1.93 -2.34
N GLY A 82 0.48 3.11 -2.95
CA GLY A 82 -0.66 4.01 -3.20
C GLY A 82 -1.73 3.36 -4.07
N TYR A 83 -1.34 2.63 -5.12
CA TYR A 83 -2.30 1.85 -5.91
C TYR A 83 -2.98 0.74 -5.11
N MET A 84 -2.24 0.05 -4.21
CA MET A 84 -2.83 -0.96 -3.32
C MET A 84 -3.88 -0.34 -2.40
N LEU A 85 -3.58 0.81 -1.77
CA LEU A 85 -4.55 1.55 -0.97
C LEU A 85 -5.77 2.00 -1.78
N ALA A 86 -5.56 2.57 -2.97
CA ALA A 86 -6.65 2.99 -3.85
C ALA A 86 -7.56 1.81 -4.20
N TYR A 87 -6.99 0.64 -4.45
CA TYR A 87 -7.74 -0.56 -4.78
C TYR A 87 -8.56 -1.07 -3.58
N ALA A 88 -7.96 -1.13 -2.38
CA ALA A 88 -8.66 -1.52 -1.17
C ALA A 88 -9.80 -0.57 -0.81
N ILE A 89 -9.59 0.75 -0.96
CA ILE A 89 -10.63 1.76 -0.75
C ILE A 89 -11.76 1.62 -1.77
N TRP A 90 -11.43 1.35 -3.03
CA TRP A 90 -12.41 1.14 -4.10
C TRP A 90 -13.25 -0.13 -3.88
N LEU A 91 -12.65 -1.17 -3.32
CA LEU A 91 -13.34 -2.41 -2.91
C LEU A 91 -14.18 -2.24 -1.62
N GLU A 92 -14.13 -1.07 -0.99
CA GLU A 92 -14.84 -0.79 0.26
C GLU A 92 -14.45 -1.75 1.40
N ALA A 93 -13.15 -2.06 1.51
CA ALA A 93 -12.63 -2.91 2.57
C ALA A 93 -13.01 -2.38 3.96
N ASP A 94 -13.40 -3.25 4.88
CA ASP A 94 -13.71 -2.87 6.27
C ASP A 94 -12.45 -2.47 7.04
N VAL A 95 -11.34 -3.18 6.79
CA VAL A 95 -10.05 -2.99 7.46
C VAL A 95 -8.93 -3.07 6.44
N ILE A 96 -7.96 -2.16 6.54
CA ILE A 96 -6.71 -2.22 5.78
C ILE A 96 -5.56 -2.24 6.77
N GLU A 97 -4.73 -3.28 6.70
CA GLU A 97 -3.51 -3.40 7.51
C GLU A 97 -2.27 -3.13 6.67
N LEU A 98 -1.40 -2.24 7.14
CA LEU A 98 -0.18 -1.83 6.46
C LEU A 98 1.05 -2.44 7.14
N HIS A 99 1.69 -3.39 6.46
CA HIS A 99 2.88 -4.07 6.94
C HIS A 99 4.11 -3.76 6.07
N GLY A 100 5.26 -3.55 6.70
CA GLY A 100 6.53 -3.35 6.00
C GLY A 100 6.67 -1.99 5.29
N ILE A 101 5.80 -1.02 5.56
CA ILE A 101 5.83 0.31 4.94
C ILE A 101 6.50 1.27 5.91
N GLY A 102 7.80 1.53 5.71
CA GLY A 102 8.60 2.43 6.56
C GLY A 102 8.29 3.90 6.31
N ALA A 103 8.30 4.32 5.05
CA ALA A 103 8.11 5.70 4.59
C ALA A 103 8.85 6.76 5.45
N PRO A 104 10.20 6.65 5.62
CA PRO A 104 10.97 7.52 6.50
C PRO A 104 10.94 8.99 6.04
N PHE A 105 11.04 9.92 7.00
CA PHE A 105 10.93 11.37 6.77
C PHE A 105 12.07 11.96 5.92
N ASP A 106 13.27 11.43 6.04
CA ASP A 106 14.50 11.98 5.45
C ASP A 106 14.91 11.30 4.15
N SER A 107 14.00 10.56 3.53
CA SER A 107 14.28 9.81 2.31
C SER A 107 13.66 10.46 1.07
N HIS A 108 14.08 9.97 -0.10
CA HIS A 108 13.44 10.31 -1.37
C HIS A 108 11.98 9.84 -1.48
N TYR A 109 11.50 9.10 -0.47
CA TYR A 109 10.11 8.66 -0.35
C TYR A 109 9.16 9.70 0.25
N VAL A 110 9.63 10.92 0.54
CA VAL A 110 8.82 11.99 1.15
C VAL A 110 7.50 12.26 0.38
N HIS A 111 7.55 12.25 -0.95
CA HIS A 111 6.35 12.44 -1.78
C HIS A 111 5.40 11.25 -1.67
N GLN A 112 5.93 10.04 -1.66
CA GLN A 112 5.14 8.83 -1.48
C GLN A 112 4.49 8.79 -0.10
N ARG A 113 5.22 9.21 0.95
CA ARG A 113 4.69 9.35 2.30
C ARG A 113 3.49 10.30 2.36
N ALA A 114 3.61 11.51 1.81
CA ALA A 114 2.52 12.50 1.79
C ALA A 114 1.28 11.94 1.07
N ASN A 115 1.48 11.22 -0.03
CA ASN A 115 0.42 10.54 -0.75
C ASN A 115 -0.25 9.44 0.08
N LEU A 116 0.54 8.58 0.73
CA LEU A 116 0.01 7.49 1.56
C LEU A 116 -0.78 8.05 2.76
N GLU A 117 -0.27 9.09 3.42
CA GLU A 117 -0.96 9.73 4.54
C GLU A 117 -2.28 10.39 4.12
N PHE A 118 -2.31 11.03 2.93
CA PHE A 118 -3.54 11.52 2.33
C PHE A 118 -4.56 10.37 2.11
N MET A 119 -4.12 9.26 1.52
CA MET A 119 -4.98 8.12 1.25
C MET A 119 -5.48 7.44 2.53
N ILE A 120 -4.65 7.35 3.56
CA ILE A 120 -5.05 6.85 4.88
C ILE A 120 -6.15 7.74 5.47
N GLY A 121 -5.97 9.07 5.41
CA GLY A 121 -6.99 10.02 5.85
C GLY A 121 -8.30 9.89 5.06
N PHE A 122 -8.19 9.71 3.73
CA PHE A 122 -9.34 9.50 2.86
C PHE A 122 -10.08 8.18 3.17
N ALA A 123 -9.35 7.09 3.39
CA ALA A 123 -9.93 5.80 3.79
C ALA A 123 -10.69 5.90 5.13
N ARG A 124 -10.07 6.54 6.12
CA ARG A 124 -10.70 6.78 7.43
C ARG A 124 -11.98 7.63 7.33
N SER A 125 -11.99 8.63 6.47
CA SER A 125 -13.19 9.47 6.24
C SER A 125 -14.37 8.68 5.64
N ARG A 126 -14.08 7.54 5.01
CA ARG A 126 -15.07 6.59 4.48
C ARG A 126 -15.45 5.49 5.47
N GLY A 127 -14.95 5.53 6.70
CA GLY A 127 -15.22 4.54 7.74
C GLY A 127 -14.35 3.30 7.71
N ILE A 128 -13.33 3.26 6.84
CA ILE A 128 -12.40 2.13 6.75
C ILE A 128 -11.41 2.18 7.91
N LYS A 129 -11.30 1.10 8.67
CA LYS A 129 -10.33 0.98 9.75
C LYS A 129 -8.93 0.77 9.16
N ILE A 130 -7.96 1.61 9.56
CA ILE A 130 -6.56 1.48 9.13
C ILE A 130 -5.70 1.05 10.32
N VAL A 131 -4.97 -0.05 10.15
CA VAL A 131 -3.97 -0.54 11.10
C VAL A 131 -2.59 -0.34 10.49
N ILE A 132 -1.69 0.32 11.22
CA ILE A 132 -0.33 0.61 10.78
C ILE A 132 0.62 -0.07 11.76
N ASN A 133 1.61 -0.80 11.26
CA ASN A 133 2.62 -1.46 12.09
C ASN A 133 3.43 -0.43 12.88
N ASP A 134 3.74 -0.74 14.15
CA ASP A 134 4.46 0.13 15.11
C ASP A 134 5.84 0.61 14.62
N LYS A 135 6.46 -0.08 13.67
CA LYS A 135 7.74 0.30 13.07
C LYS A 135 7.61 1.28 11.91
N SER A 136 6.40 1.60 11.48
CA SER A 136 6.15 2.56 10.41
C SER A 136 6.21 3.99 10.95
N GLU A 137 6.79 4.88 10.15
CA GLU A 137 6.76 6.32 10.44
C GLU A 137 5.53 7.02 9.86
N LEU A 138 4.66 6.29 9.14
CA LEU A 138 3.40 6.83 8.61
C LEU A 138 2.51 7.34 9.73
N MET A 139 1.91 8.50 9.52
CA MET A 139 1.01 9.16 10.49
C MET A 139 1.69 9.51 11.82
N SER A 140 3.02 9.41 11.90
CA SER A 140 3.78 9.80 13.09
C SER A 140 4.29 11.24 12.97
N SER A 141 4.50 11.90 14.13
CA SER A 141 5.13 13.21 14.19
C SER A 141 6.66 13.10 14.11
N ASN A 142 7.29 13.77 13.15
CA ASN A 142 8.75 13.78 12.97
C ASN A 142 9.51 14.39 14.16
N TRP A 143 8.87 15.18 15.00
CA TRP A 143 9.54 15.93 16.06
C TRP A 143 9.80 15.08 17.31
N GLY A 144 9.60 13.75 17.24
CA GLY A 144 9.89 12.83 18.35
C GLY A 144 9.10 13.11 19.64
N ALA A 145 8.09 13.96 19.54
CA ALA A 145 7.41 14.58 20.65
C ALA A 145 5.88 14.43 20.60
N GLY A 146 5.34 13.83 19.56
CA GLY A 146 3.89 13.71 19.44
C GLY A 146 3.24 14.96 18.84
N ILE A 147 2.19 15.45 19.44
CA ILE A 147 1.38 16.54 18.90
C ILE A 147 2.10 17.89 19.03
N TYR A 148 2.14 18.66 17.93
CA TYR A 148 2.74 20.00 17.93
C TYR A 148 2.15 20.90 19.00
N GLY A 149 3.01 21.54 19.79
CA GLY A 149 2.63 22.45 20.89
C GLY A 149 2.34 21.78 22.23
N PHE A 150 2.43 20.44 22.32
CA PHE A 150 2.25 19.72 23.58
C PHE A 150 3.57 19.20 24.15
N ASP A 151 3.63 19.06 25.46
CA ASP A 151 4.80 18.52 26.17
C ASP A 151 4.96 17.02 25.87
N LYS A 152 6.19 16.63 25.55
CA LYS A 152 6.60 15.24 25.30
C LYS A 152 6.21 14.26 26.40
N ASN A 153 6.19 14.71 27.65
CA ASN A 153 5.94 13.87 28.82
C ASN A 153 4.46 13.53 29.00
N ASN A 154 3.56 14.28 28.39
CA ASN A 154 2.11 14.09 28.53
C ASN A 154 1.48 13.21 27.43
N LEU A 155 2.26 12.79 26.42
CA LEU A 155 1.74 12.08 25.24
C LEU A 155 2.09 10.58 25.18
N ARG A 156 2.79 10.05 26.21
CA ARG A 156 3.17 8.63 26.26
C ARG A 156 2.07 7.69 26.72
N ALA A 157 0.91 8.19 27.08
CA ALA A 157 -0.22 7.36 27.49
C ALA A 157 -1.20 7.22 26.32
N GLY A 158 -1.03 6.13 25.57
CA GLY A 158 -2.08 5.62 24.68
C GLY A 158 -2.22 6.35 23.35
N THR A 159 -1.37 6.03 22.40
CA THR A 159 -1.79 6.05 20.99
C THR A 159 -2.66 4.83 20.68
N GLU A 160 -3.68 4.60 21.45
CA GLU A 160 -4.85 3.92 20.92
C GLU A 160 -5.50 4.94 20.01
N TYR A 161 -5.35 4.71 18.69
CA TYR A 161 -6.10 5.45 17.69
C TYR A 161 -7.57 5.13 17.92
N VAL A 162 -8.22 5.98 18.70
CA VAL A 162 -9.66 5.91 18.92
C VAL A 162 -10.34 6.16 17.58
N ASN A 163 -11.20 5.25 17.22
CA ASN A 163 -12.08 5.22 16.04
C ASN A 163 -12.83 6.54 15.82
#